data_ef5e06f637209f62a48fadcfa52bf2ac
#
_entry.id   ef5e06f637209f62a48fadcfa52bf2ac
#
_cell.length_a   1.000
_cell.length_b   1.000
_cell.length_c   1.000
_cell.angle_alpha   90.00
_cell.angle_beta   90.00
_cell.angle_gamma   90.00
#
_symmetry.space_group_name_H-M   'P 1'
#
loop_
_entity.id
_entity.type
_entity.pdbx_description
1 polymer ?
#
loop_
_entity_poly.entity_id
_entity_poly.type
_entity_poly.pdbx_seq_one_letter_code
_entity_poly.pdbx_strand_id
1 'polypeptide(L)'
;MLKKLSVIALATMALAASATSFAKESLLDRINQKGTITVGTEGTYAPFTYHDESGKLTGYDVEVTRAVADKLGVKVEFKETNWDSMLAGLKAGRFDLVANQVALTTPERQAIFDKSEAYNWSGAVLAAPKTETRIQKIEDVKGLRAAQSLTSNYGELARKYEAVLVPVDGLAQSIKVIETKRADFTFNDSLAILDYIKKNPKSDLKIFWESDDKVGAGLVVDKGNDEALSKISKAIVELRNEGKLKALGEQFFGRDVSVK
;
A
#
# COMPACT_ATOMS: atom_id res chain seq x y z
N MET A 1 -21.45 64.14 60.74
CA MET A 1 -21.81 62.83 60.21
C MET A 1 -21.10 62.58 58.87
N LEU A 2 -19.92 61.96 58.91
CA LEU A 2 -19.14 61.69 57.72
C LEU A 2 -19.42 60.28 57.18
N LYS A 3 -19.90 60.18 55.96
CA LYS A 3 -20.04 58.92 55.27
C LYS A 3 -18.72 58.61 54.58
N LYS A 4 -18.08 57.50 54.97
CA LYS A 4 -16.92 56.95 54.33
C LYS A 4 -17.33 56.20 53.05
N LEU A 5 -16.90 56.64 51.87
CA LEU A 5 -16.98 55.89 50.63
C LEU A 5 -15.77 54.95 50.55
N SER A 6 -16.02 53.66 50.56
CA SER A 6 -15.00 52.65 50.25
C SER A 6 -15.01 52.39 48.77
N VAL A 7 -13.88 52.70 48.09
CA VAL A 7 -13.65 52.34 46.70
C VAL A 7 -13.09 50.93 46.67
N ILE A 8 -13.85 49.99 46.12
CA ILE A 8 -13.41 48.61 45.85
C ILE A 8 -12.82 48.64 44.45
N ALA A 9 -11.48 48.53 44.37
CA ALA A 9 -10.77 48.34 43.13
C ALA A 9 -10.91 46.85 42.69
N LEU A 10 -11.70 46.57 41.66
CA LEU A 10 -11.78 45.27 41.02
C LEU A 10 -10.55 45.08 40.12
N ALA A 11 -9.57 44.30 40.56
CA ALA A 11 -8.47 43.84 39.72
C ALA A 11 -8.97 42.72 38.81
N THR A 12 -9.31 43.04 37.59
CA THR A 12 -9.57 42.04 36.54
C THR A 12 -8.25 41.44 36.08
N MET A 13 -7.92 40.27 36.63
CA MET A 13 -6.82 39.44 36.15
C MET A 13 -7.28 38.79 34.86
N ALA A 14 -6.87 39.38 33.72
CA ALA A 14 -7.03 38.73 32.39
C ALA A 14 -6.10 37.50 32.33
N LEU A 15 -6.66 36.31 32.56
CA LEU A 15 -6.01 35.03 32.19
C LEU A 15 -5.96 34.99 30.68
N ALA A 16 -4.81 35.37 30.11
CA ALA A 16 -4.46 35.03 28.75
C ALA A 16 -4.25 33.52 28.68
N ALA A 17 -5.34 32.78 28.41
CA ALA A 17 -5.25 31.39 28.02
C ALA A 17 -4.50 31.36 26.68
N SER A 18 -3.18 31.17 26.72
CA SER A 18 -2.38 30.81 25.57
C SER A 18 -2.91 29.46 25.08
N ALA A 19 -3.81 29.48 24.10
CA ALA A 19 -4.16 28.30 23.34
C ALA A 19 -2.90 27.87 22.58
N THR A 20 -2.06 27.07 23.23
CA THR A 20 -1.03 26.32 22.52
C THR A 20 -1.77 25.40 21.57
N SER A 21 -1.91 25.83 20.33
CA SER A 21 -2.26 24.93 19.23
C SER A 21 -1.19 23.86 19.23
N PHE A 22 -1.51 22.70 19.77
CA PHE A 22 -0.69 21.51 19.58
C PHE A 22 -0.75 21.20 18.07
N ALA A 23 0.16 21.76 17.31
CA ALA A 23 0.38 21.32 15.95
C ALA A 23 0.57 19.80 16.03
N LYS A 24 -0.22 19.06 15.27
CA LYS A 24 -0.07 17.58 15.19
C LYS A 24 1.40 17.31 14.89
N GLU A 25 2.07 16.54 15.76
CA GLU A 25 3.47 16.17 15.59
C GLU A 25 3.69 15.62 14.19
N SER A 26 4.71 16.09 13.48
CA SER A 26 4.97 15.62 12.12
C SER A 26 5.36 14.14 12.12
N LEU A 27 5.09 13.45 11.03
CA LEU A 27 5.50 12.04 10.87
C LEU A 27 7.02 11.90 11.05
N LEU A 28 7.79 12.85 10.52
CA LEU A 28 9.24 12.82 10.62
C LEU A 28 9.73 12.98 12.07
N ASP A 29 9.13 13.89 12.86
CA ASP A 29 9.47 14.08 14.26
C ASP A 29 9.17 12.81 15.07
N ARG A 30 7.99 12.19 14.85
CA ARG A 30 7.65 10.91 15.51
C ARG A 30 8.65 9.81 15.19
N ILE A 31 9.02 9.66 13.92
CA ILE A 31 9.99 8.64 13.49
C ILE A 31 11.35 8.89 14.14
N ASN A 32 11.82 10.15 14.13
CA ASN A 32 13.11 10.52 14.71
C ASN A 32 13.13 10.31 16.23
N GLN A 33 12.08 10.70 16.94
CA GLN A 33 11.98 10.55 18.40
C GLN A 33 11.91 9.10 18.83
N LYS A 34 11.15 8.27 18.09
CA LYS A 34 11.00 6.84 18.39
C LYS A 34 12.19 6.01 17.90
N GLY A 35 12.96 6.52 16.93
CA GLY A 35 13.98 5.75 16.22
C GLY A 35 13.41 4.53 15.47
N THR A 36 12.08 4.54 15.18
CA THR A 36 11.37 3.41 14.57
C THR A 36 10.26 3.95 13.68
N ILE A 37 10.11 3.35 12.50
CA ILE A 37 8.99 3.56 11.59
C ILE A 37 8.07 2.33 11.60
N THR A 38 6.77 2.54 11.78
CA THR A 38 5.78 1.46 11.75
C THR A 38 5.15 1.37 10.36
N VAL A 39 5.05 0.16 9.81
CA VAL A 39 4.70 -0.08 8.41
C VAL A 39 3.56 -1.06 8.29
N GLY A 40 2.45 -0.64 7.67
CA GLY A 40 1.34 -1.53 7.32
C GLY A 40 1.66 -2.37 6.09
N THR A 41 1.39 -3.68 6.18
CA THR A 41 1.60 -4.64 5.10
C THR A 41 0.66 -5.84 5.25
N GLU A 42 0.49 -6.69 4.21
CA GLU A 42 -0.39 -7.87 4.33
C GLU A 42 0.33 -9.09 4.93
N GLY A 43 1.59 -9.33 4.58
CA GLY A 43 2.27 -10.58 4.92
C GLY A 43 1.77 -11.84 4.16
N THR A 44 0.83 -11.66 3.24
CA THR A 44 0.18 -12.75 2.46
C THR A 44 0.13 -12.48 0.96
N TYR A 45 0.88 -11.48 0.48
CA TYR A 45 0.90 -11.04 -0.91
C TYR A 45 2.28 -11.24 -1.55
N ALA A 46 2.62 -12.52 -1.81
CA ALA A 46 3.88 -12.86 -2.48
C ALA A 46 3.89 -12.33 -3.94
N PRO A 47 5.05 -11.91 -4.47
CA PRO A 47 6.36 -11.87 -3.84
C PRO A 47 6.71 -10.52 -3.18
N PHE A 48 5.70 -9.64 -2.95
CA PHE A 48 5.90 -8.31 -2.38
C PHE A 48 6.04 -8.33 -0.85
N THR A 49 5.14 -9.04 -0.18
CA THR A 49 5.09 -9.18 1.28
C THR A 49 4.51 -10.54 1.64
N TYR A 50 5.33 -11.40 2.25
CA TYR A 50 4.94 -12.76 2.61
C TYR A 50 5.89 -13.33 3.66
N HIS A 51 5.52 -14.46 4.28
CA HIS A 51 6.40 -15.20 5.15
C HIS A 51 7.14 -16.29 4.39
N ASP A 52 8.46 -16.36 4.57
CA ASP A 52 9.29 -17.43 4.04
C ASP A 52 9.05 -18.76 4.81
N GLU A 53 9.74 -19.83 4.41
CA GLU A 53 9.63 -21.14 5.02
C GLU A 53 10.01 -21.17 6.52
N SER A 54 10.80 -20.19 6.98
CA SER A 54 11.14 -20.02 8.39
C SER A 54 10.10 -19.23 9.19
N GLY A 55 9.06 -18.72 8.53
CA GLY A 55 8.06 -17.85 9.12
C GLY A 55 8.50 -16.38 9.23
N LYS A 56 9.62 -15.98 8.62
CA LYS A 56 10.09 -14.60 8.63
C LYS A 56 9.39 -13.80 7.54
N LEU A 57 8.85 -12.63 7.91
CA LEU A 57 8.30 -11.67 6.95
C LEU A 57 9.39 -11.19 5.99
N THR A 58 9.16 -11.33 4.70
CA THR A 58 10.05 -10.95 3.61
C THR A 58 9.24 -10.56 2.37
N GLY A 59 9.91 -10.30 1.28
CA GLY A 59 9.35 -9.90 -0.01
C GLY A 59 9.92 -8.58 -0.49
N TYR A 60 9.68 -8.28 -1.75
CA TYR A 60 10.28 -7.11 -2.38
C TYR A 60 9.98 -5.81 -1.65
N ASP A 61 8.71 -5.54 -1.32
CA ASP A 61 8.29 -4.33 -0.60
C ASP A 61 8.88 -4.28 0.83
N VAL A 62 8.96 -5.43 1.48
CA VAL A 62 9.53 -5.57 2.82
C VAL A 62 11.02 -5.23 2.82
N GLU A 63 11.78 -5.77 1.85
CA GLU A 63 13.22 -5.54 1.77
C GLU A 63 13.55 -4.12 1.27
N VAL A 64 12.75 -3.56 0.35
CA VAL A 64 12.86 -2.13 -0.04
C VAL A 64 12.62 -1.24 1.19
N THR A 65 11.58 -1.53 1.96
CA THR A 65 11.25 -0.73 3.17
C THR A 65 12.35 -0.81 4.22
N ARG A 66 12.95 -2.00 4.44
CA ARG A 66 14.11 -2.15 5.33
C ARG A 66 15.30 -1.31 4.85
N ALA A 67 15.61 -1.37 3.55
CA ALA A 67 16.69 -0.57 2.99
C ALA A 67 16.44 0.95 3.10
N VAL A 68 15.19 1.40 2.94
CA VAL A 68 14.80 2.80 3.17
C VAL A 68 14.97 3.17 4.64
N ALA A 69 14.52 2.34 5.58
CA ALA A 69 14.69 2.58 7.02
C ALA A 69 16.16 2.67 7.43
N ASP A 70 17.01 1.80 6.87
CA ASP A 70 18.47 1.84 7.07
C ASP A 70 19.06 3.18 6.59
N LYS A 71 18.63 3.67 5.41
CA LYS A 71 19.04 5.00 4.89
C LYS A 71 18.59 6.16 5.78
N LEU A 72 17.44 6.02 6.43
CA LEU A 72 16.92 7.01 7.37
C LEU A 72 17.53 6.89 8.76
N GLY A 73 18.32 5.84 9.05
CA GLY A 73 18.92 5.58 10.34
C GLY A 73 17.92 5.15 11.42
N VAL A 74 16.80 4.53 11.04
CA VAL A 74 15.73 4.10 11.95
C VAL A 74 15.43 2.62 11.81
N LYS A 75 14.83 2.02 12.85
CA LYS A 75 14.31 0.65 12.79
C LYS A 75 12.97 0.61 12.06
N VAL A 76 12.62 -0.55 11.52
CA VAL A 76 11.30 -0.79 10.94
C VAL A 76 10.53 -1.83 11.75
N GLU A 77 9.26 -1.55 12.01
CA GLU A 77 8.31 -2.46 12.64
C GLU A 77 7.11 -2.67 11.70
N PHE A 78 6.93 -3.89 11.20
CA PHE A 78 5.80 -4.22 10.33
C PHE A 78 4.56 -4.58 11.16
N LYS A 79 3.41 -4.07 10.72
CA LYS A 79 2.07 -4.36 11.25
C LYS A 79 1.24 -5.01 10.16
N GLU A 80 0.96 -6.29 10.32
CA GLU A 80 0.20 -7.05 9.33
C GLU A 80 -1.30 -6.80 9.47
N THR A 81 -1.96 -6.59 8.35
CA THR A 81 -3.42 -6.41 8.26
C THR A 81 -3.90 -6.77 6.85
N ASN A 82 -5.19 -7.06 6.67
CA ASN A 82 -5.75 -7.27 5.35
C ASN A 82 -5.81 -5.96 4.54
N TRP A 83 -5.87 -6.09 3.20
CA TRP A 83 -5.88 -4.93 2.30
C TRP A 83 -7.02 -3.96 2.60
N ASP A 84 -8.25 -4.43 2.78
CA ASP A 84 -9.43 -3.57 2.95
C ASP A 84 -9.38 -2.70 4.23
N SER A 85 -8.55 -3.09 5.21
CA SER A 85 -8.30 -2.31 6.44
C SER A 85 -7.05 -1.43 6.37
N MET A 86 -6.23 -1.57 5.35
CA MET A 86 -4.87 -1.02 5.33
C MET A 86 -4.85 0.50 5.21
N LEU A 87 -5.44 1.06 4.14
CA LEU A 87 -5.43 2.52 3.95
C LEU A 87 -6.25 3.26 5.04
N ALA A 88 -7.34 2.65 5.50
CA ALA A 88 -8.08 3.17 6.66
C ALA A 88 -7.23 3.15 7.94
N GLY A 89 -6.42 2.10 8.13
CA GLY A 89 -5.47 2.00 9.23
C GLY A 89 -4.39 3.07 9.18
N LEU A 90 -3.85 3.36 8.00
CA LEU A 90 -2.90 4.47 7.79
C LEU A 90 -3.54 5.81 8.16
N LYS A 91 -4.75 6.09 7.67
CA LYS A 91 -5.49 7.31 7.99
C LYS A 91 -5.78 7.46 9.48
N ALA A 92 -6.02 6.35 10.16
CA ALA A 92 -6.24 6.30 11.61
C ALA A 92 -4.93 6.35 12.44
N GLY A 93 -3.75 6.41 11.79
CA GLY A 93 -2.46 6.45 12.47
C GLY A 93 -2.05 5.14 13.15
N ARG A 94 -2.57 3.99 12.70
CA ARG A 94 -2.15 2.66 13.22
C ARG A 94 -0.72 2.32 12.84
N PHE A 95 -0.23 2.86 11.76
CA PHE A 95 1.13 2.80 11.25
C PHE A 95 1.49 4.10 10.55
N ASP A 96 2.76 4.33 10.34
CA ASP A 96 3.33 5.57 9.80
C ASP A 96 3.29 5.61 8.28
N LEU A 97 3.45 4.45 7.63
CA LEU A 97 3.34 4.27 6.19
C LEU A 97 2.82 2.88 5.82
N VAL A 98 2.50 2.71 4.54
CA VAL A 98 2.10 1.42 3.94
C VAL A 98 3.10 1.00 2.88
N ALA A 99 3.52 -0.26 2.93
CA ALA A 99 4.31 -0.98 1.94
C ALA A 99 3.58 -2.26 1.53
N ASN A 100 2.87 -2.22 0.41
CA ASN A 100 2.02 -3.34 -0.07
C ASN A 100 1.67 -3.19 -1.55
N GLN A 101 2.65 -2.95 -2.40
CA GLN A 101 2.50 -2.74 -3.85
C GLN A 101 1.43 -1.67 -4.17
N VAL A 102 1.49 -0.53 -3.47
CA VAL A 102 0.45 0.48 -3.57
C VAL A 102 0.76 1.47 -4.69
N ALA A 103 -0.18 1.56 -5.64
CA ALA A 103 -0.27 2.66 -6.58
C ALA A 103 -1.48 3.54 -6.24
N LEU A 104 -1.29 4.87 -6.22
CA LEU A 104 -2.38 5.82 -6.03
C LEU A 104 -2.97 6.15 -7.40
N THR A 105 -3.88 5.29 -7.89
CA THR A 105 -4.44 5.37 -9.24
C THR A 105 -5.76 6.12 -9.31
N THR A 106 -6.40 6.42 -8.17
CA THR A 106 -7.71 7.10 -8.16
C THR A 106 -7.63 8.48 -7.52
N PRO A 107 -8.46 9.45 -7.97
CA PRO A 107 -8.53 10.79 -7.39
C PRO A 107 -8.83 10.76 -5.87
N GLU A 108 -9.69 9.85 -5.42
CA GLU A 108 -10.07 9.71 -4.02
C GLU A 108 -8.87 9.35 -3.15
N ARG A 109 -8.04 8.39 -3.58
CA ARG A 109 -6.82 8.03 -2.87
C ARG A 109 -5.80 9.14 -2.88
N GLN A 110 -5.60 9.82 -4.04
CA GLN A 110 -4.69 10.96 -4.18
C GLN A 110 -5.12 12.18 -3.34
N ALA A 111 -6.40 12.31 -3.04
CA ALA A 111 -6.91 13.38 -2.17
C ALA A 111 -6.52 13.16 -0.68
N ILE A 112 -6.27 11.92 -0.26
CA ILE A 112 -6.08 11.53 1.15
C ILE A 112 -4.63 11.14 1.44
N PHE A 113 -3.94 10.55 0.46
CA PHE A 113 -2.61 9.97 0.63
C PHE A 113 -1.63 10.55 -0.37
N ASP A 114 -0.36 10.52 0.02
CA ASP A 114 0.77 10.79 -0.86
C ASP A 114 1.67 9.55 -0.95
N LYS A 115 2.36 9.43 -2.08
CA LYS A 115 3.22 8.29 -2.40
C LYS A 115 4.64 8.76 -2.68
N SER A 116 5.61 8.01 -2.20
CA SER A 116 7.02 8.25 -2.52
C SER A 116 7.32 8.09 -4.02
N GLU A 117 8.54 8.39 -4.40
CA GLU A 117 9.10 7.89 -5.66
C GLU A 117 8.79 6.39 -5.80
N ALA A 118 8.49 5.98 -7.04
CA ALA A 118 8.18 4.58 -7.32
C ALA A 118 9.44 3.72 -7.16
N TYR A 119 9.33 2.59 -6.46
CA TYR A 119 10.41 1.63 -6.33
C TYR A 119 10.27 0.43 -7.28
N ASN A 120 9.10 0.21 -7.87
CA ASN A 120 8.87 -0.72 -8.96
C ASN A 120 7.77 -0.25 -9.92
N TRP A 121 7.70 -0.91 -11.08
CA TRP A 121 6.71 -0.67 -12.13
C TRP A 121 6.11 -1.98 -12.60
N SER A 122 4.78 -2.06 -12.61
CA SER A 122 4.03 -3.24 -13.08
C SER A 122 2.69 -2.84 -13.70
N GLY A 123 2.05 -3.78 -14.37
CA GLY A 123 0.73 -3.59 -14.96
C GLY A 123 -0.33 -4.47 -14.31
N ALA A 124 -1.60 -4.16 -14.59
CA ALA A 124 -2.71 -5.03 -14.23
C ALA A 124 -2.81 -6.20 -15.22
N VAL A 125 -3.15 -7.38 -14.73
CA VAL A 125 -3.50 -8.54 -15.55
C VAL A 125 -4.84 -9.11 -15.15
N LEU A 126 -5.51 -9.77 -16.10
CA LEU A 126 -6.67 -10.62 -15.87
C LEU A 126 -6.22 -12.07 -15.90
N ALA A 127 -6.43 -12.79 -14.81
CA ALA A 127 -6.12 -14.20 -14.69
C ALA A 127 -7.37 -15.03 -14.43
N ALA A 128 -7.50 -16.13 -15.18
CA ALA A 128 -8.63 -17.05 -15.12
C ALA A 128 -8.15 -18.49 -15.38
N PRO A 129 -8.98 -19.53 -15.14
CA PRO A 129 -8.65 -20.91 -15.51
C PRO A 129 -8.33 -21.04 -17.01
N LYS A 130 -7.38 -21.90 -17.39
CA LYS A 130 -7.04 -22.18 -18.80
C LYS A 130 -8.24 -22.67 -19.61
N THR A 131 -9.22 -23.24 -18.94
CA THR A 131 -10.48 -23.74 -19.50
C THR A 131 -11.53 -22.64 -19.73
N GLU A 132 -11.26 -21.40 -19.31
CA GLU A 132 -12.17 -20.27 -19.55
C GLU A 132 -12.17 -19.88 -21.04
N THR A 133 -13.35 -19.87 -21.65
CA THR A 133 -13.53 -19.62 -23.09
C THR A 133 -14.33 -18.35 -23.39
N ARG A 134 -14.98 -17.78 -22.39
CA ARG A 134 -15.83 -16.58 -22.54
C ARG A 134 -15.01 -15.30 -22.64
N ILE A 135 -13.75 -15.29 -22.15
CA ILE A 135 -12.89 -14.12 -22.06
C ILE A 135 -11.91 -14.10 -23.24
N GLN A 136 -12.12 -13.16 -24.19
CA GLN A 136 -11.20 -12.90 -25.31
C GLN A 136 -10.59 -11.49 -25.20
N LYS A 137 -11.28 -10.56 -24.54
CA LYS A 137 -10.86 -9.19 -24.25
C LYS A 137 -11.41 -8.76 -22.90
N ILE A 138 -10.91 -7.63 -22.37
CA ILE A 138 -11.26 -7.20 -21.01
C ILE A 138 -12.77 -6.93 -20.82
N GLU A 139 -13.47 -6.47 -21.87
CA GLU A 139 -14.91 -6.19 -21.80
C GLU A 139 -15.78 -7.44 -21.61
N ASP A 140 -15.27 -8.61 -21.96
CA ASP A 140 -16.00 -9.88 -21.86
C ASP A 140 -16.22 -10.32 -20.41
N VAL A 141 -15.62 -9.62 -19.43
CA VAL A 141 -15.83 -9.93 -18.00
C VAL A 141 -17.16 -9.42 -17.45
N LYS A 142 -17.93 -8.66 -18.24
CA LYS A 142 -19.24 -8.14 -17.83
C LYS A 142 -20.15 -9.28 -17.36
N GLY A 143 -20.63 -9.15 -16.12
CA GLY A 143 -21.48 -10.15 -15.48
C GLY A 143 -20.77 -11.40 -14.99
N LEU A 144 -19.47 -11.61 -15.27
CA LEU A 144 -18.67 -12.69 -14.70
C LEU A 144 -18.28 -12.38 -13.26
N ARG A 145 -17.99 -13.41 -12.48
CA ARG A 145 -17.65 -13.31 -11.06
C ARG A 145 -16.15 -13.04 -10.89
N ALA A 146 -15.83 -11.86 -10.37
CA ALA A 146 -14.46 -11.41 -10.10
C ALA A 146 -14.09 -11.59 -8.62
N ALA A 147 -13.09 -12.42 -8.31
CA ALA A 147 -12.55 -12.54 -6.96
C ALA A 147 -11.63 -11.36 -6.64
N GLN A 148 -12.10 -10.40 -5.79
CA GLN A 148 -11.41 -9.14 -5.52
C GLN A 148 -11.59 -8.68 -4.08
N SER A 149 -10.58 -7.99 -3.55
CA SER A 149 -10.74 -7.15 -2.36
C SER A 149 -11.64 -5.95 -2.70
N LEU A 150 -12.46 -5.54 -1.75
CA LEU A 150 -13.50 -4.53 -2.01
C LEU A 150 -12.94 -3.16 -2.32
N THR A 151 -11.82 -2.78 -1.70
CA THR A 151 -11.23 -1.44 -1.78
C THR A 151 -10.01 -1.36 -2.70
N SER A 152 -9.61 -2.47 -3.34
CA SER A 152 -8.44 -2.47 -4.24
C SER A 152 -8.74 -1.78 -5.57
N ASN A 153 -7.70 -1.23 -6.22
CA ASN A 153 -7.78 -0.75 -7.60
C ASN A 153 -8.22 -1.84 -8.58
N TYR A 154 -7.94 -3.09 -8.30
CA TYR A 154 -8.40 -4.25 -9.08
C TYR A 154 -9.89 -4.51 -8.89
N GLY A 155 -10.42 -4.31 -7.68
CA GLY A 155 -11.85 -4.32 -7.43
C GLY A 155 -12.59 -3.18 -8.15
N GLU A 156 -11.98 -1.99 -8.20
CA GLU A 156 -12.48 -0.86 -9.00
C GLU A 156 -12.45 -1.17 -10.49
N LEU A 157 -11.37 -1.80 -10.99
CA LEU A 157 -11.26 -2.22 -12.38
C LEU A 157 -12.37 -3.24 -12.73
N ALA A 158 -12.64 -4.21 -11.85
CA ALA A 158 -13.72 -5.17 -12.05
C ALA A 158 -15.10 -4.49 -12.10
N ARG A 159 -15.38 -3.50 -11.24
CA ARG A 159 -16.62 -2.71 -11.29
C ARG A 159 -16.73 -1.89 -12.57
N LYS A 160 -15.63 -1.28 -13.01
CA LYS A 160 -15.58 -0.50 -14.26
C LYS A 160 -16.02 -1.33 -15.46
N TYR A 161 -15.67 -2.60 -15.48
CA TYR A 161 -16.09 -3.53 -16.55
C TYR A 161 -17.33 -4.35 -16.17
N GLU A 162 -18.13 -3.89 -15.22
CA GLU A 162 -19.41 -4.45 -14.83
C GLU A 162 -19.35 -5.94 -14.41
N ALA A 163 -18.22 -6.38 -13.87
CA ALA A 163 -18.10 -7.72 -13.27
C ALA A 163 -18.80 -7.77 -11.90
N VAL A 164 -19.24 -8.97 -11.51
CA VAL A 164 -19.86 -9.23 -10.20
C VAL A 164 -18.77 -9.56 -9.19
N LEU A 165 -18.60 -8.72 -8.16
CA LEU A 165 -17.56 -8.98 -7.16
C LEU A 165 -17.89 -10.16 -6.27
N VAL A 166 -16.91 -11.04 -6.08
CA VAL A 166 -16.83 -12.04 -5.02
C VAL A 166 -15.77 -11.57 -4.04
N PRO A 167 -16.15 -11.01 -2.87
CA PRO A 167 -15.20 -10.44 -1.92
C PRO A 167 -14.23 -11.48 -1.37
N VAL A 168 -12.95 -11.11 -1.31
CA VAL A 168 -11.85 -11.95 -0.78
C VAL A 168 -10.79 -11.10 -0.11
N ASP A 169 -10.01 -11.69 0.82
CA ASP A 169 -8.99 -10.99 1.60
C ASP A 169 -7.59 -10.98 0.92
N GLY A 170 -7.51 -11.08 -0.40
CA GLY A 170 -6.25 -10.99 -1.13
C GLY A 170 -6.05 -12.09 -2.18
N LEU A 171 -4.87 -12.11 -2.81
CA LEU A 171 -4.59 -12.94 -3.99
C LEU A 171 -4.72 -14.44 -3.73
N ALA A 172 -4.19 -14.94 -2.61
CA ALA A 172 -4.26 -16.37 -2.29
C ALA A 172 -5.70 -16.87 -2.20
N GLN A 173 -6.59 -16.07 -1.59
CA GLN A 173 -7.99 -16.40 -1.51
C GLN A 173 -8.70 -16.22 -2.87
N SER A 174 -8.31 -15.21 -3.68
CA SER A 174 -8.82 -15.05 -5.05
C SER A 174 -8.59 -16.31 -5.86
N ILE A 175 -7.38 -16.83 -5.85
CA ILE A 175 -7.02 -18.06 -6.56
C ILE A 175 -7.84 -19.25 -6.05
N LYS A 176 -7.95 -19.38 -4.73
CA LYS A 176 -8.70 -20.49 -4.12
C LYS A 176 -10.18 -20.51 -4.51
N VAL A 177 -10.85 -19.37 -4.57
CA VAL A 177 -12.27 -19.31 -4.97
C VAL A 177 -12.44 -19.52 -6.47
N ILE A 178 -11.45 -19.20 -7.31
CA ILE A 178 -11.42 -19.51 -8.73
C ILE A 178 -11.25 -21.04 -8.93
N GLU A 179 -10.26 -21.66 -8.28
CA GLU A 179 -10.04 -23.12 -8.33
C GLU A 179 -11.27 -23.93 -7.91
N THR A 180 -12.03 -23.40 -6.94
CA THR A 180 -13.29 -24.02 -6.47
C THR A 180 -14.53 -23.57 -7.26
N LYS A 181 -14.36 -22.89 -8.40
CA LYS A 181 -15.40 -22.41 -9.32
C LYS A 181 -16.44 -21.50 -8.67
N ARG A 182 -16.07 -20.82 -7.58
CA ARG A 182 -16.92 -19.81 -6.93
C ARG A 182 -16.72 -18.40 -7.52
N ALA A 183 -15.62 -18.18 -8.22
CA ALA A 183 -15.37 -17.03 -9.06
C ALA A 183 -14.85 -17.51 -10.42
N ASP A 184 -14.92 -16.64 -11.42
CA ASP A 184 -14.55 -16.94 -12.79
C ASP A 184 -13.14 -16.44 -13.11
N PHE A 185 -12.72 -15.29 -12.51
CA PHE A 185 -11.44 -14.68 -12.77
C PHE A 185 -11.01 -13.73 -11.62
N THR A 186 -9.80 -13.20 -11.72
CA THR A 186 -9.30 -12.10 -10.89
C THR A 186 -8.49 -11.12 -11.74
N PHE A 187 -8.57 -9.81 -11.42
CA PHE A 187 -7.54 -8.84 -11.77
C PHE A 187 -6.49 -8.81 -10.68
N ASN A 188 -5.22 -8.69 -11.04
CA ASN A 188 -4.15 -8.50 -10.07
C ASN A 188 -2.89 -7.92 -10.73
N ASP A 189 -1.84 -7.73 -9.94
CA ASP A 189 -0.54 -7.31 -10.41
C ASP A 189 0.14 -8.39 -11.27
N SER A 190 0.71 -7.99 -12.40
CA SER A 190 1.39 -8.91 -13.33
C SER A 190 2.53 -9.66 -12.67
N LEU A 191 3.32 -9.00 -11.79
CA LEU A 191 4.43 -9.63 -11.10
C LEU A 191 3.94 -10.71 -10.12
N ALA A 192 2.82 -10.47 -9.41
CA ALA A 192 2.26 -11.43 -8.47
C ALA A 192 1.68 -12.67 -9.19
N ILE A 193 0.92 -12.47 -10.26
CA ILE A 193 0.33 -13.58 -11.03
C ILE A 193 1.42 -14.40 -11.72
N LEU A 194 2.43 -13.76 -12.31
CA LEU A 194 3.54 -14.47 -12.96
C LEU A 194 4.37 -15.26 -11.94
N ASP A 195 4.65 -14.71 -10.76
CA ASP A 195 5.32 -15.42 -9.67
C ASP A 195 4.51 -16.65 -9.23
N TYR A 196 3.20 -16.47 -9.04
CA TYR A 196 2.32 -17.59 -8.67
C TYR A 196 2.34 -18.70 -9.70
N ILE A 197 2.17 -18.38 -11.00
CA ILE A 197 2.17 -19.38 -12.09
C ILE A 197 3.52 -20.10 -12.15
N LYS A 198 4.63 -19.37 -12.01
CA LYS A 198 5.99 -19.92 -12.01
C LYS A 198 6.22 -20.90 -10.87
N LYS A 199 5.77 -20.56 -9.66
CA LYS A 199 5.91 -21.41 -8.46
C LYS A 199 4.93 -22.58 -8.44
N ASN A 200 3.83 -22.49 -9.17
CA ASN A 200 2.78 -23.49 -9.23
C ASN A 200 2.55 -23.99 -10.67
N PRO A 201 3.48 -24.73 -11.28
CA PRO A 201 3.42 -25.12 -12.70
C PRO A 201 2.23 -26.03 -13.04
N LYS A 202 1.62 -26.66 -12.02
CA LYS A 202 0.39 -27.45 -12.14
C LYS A 202 -0.88 -26.61 -12.05
N SER A 203 -0.77 -25.32 -11.75
CA SER A 203 -1.94 -24.43 -11.67
C SER A 203 -2.65 -24.35 -13.02
N ASP A 204 -3.97 -24.34 -12.99
CA ASP A 204 -4.83 -24.12 -14.15
C ASP A 204 -4.95 -22.62 -14.52
N LEU A 205 -4.30 -21.73 -13.78
CA LEU A 205 -4.38 -20.28 -14.00
C LEU A 205 -3.58 -19.85 -15.24
N LYS A 206 -4.18 -18.92 -16.03
CA LYS A 206 -3.57 -18.29 -17.21
C LYS A 206 -3.93 -16.80 -17.23
N ILE A 207 -3.03 -15.99 -17.78
CA ILE A 207 -3.29 -14.57 -18.08
C ILE A 207 -4.02 -14.49 -19.43
N PHE A 208 -5.17 -13.81 -19.44
CA PHE A 208 -6.01 -13.61 -20.63
C PHE A 208 -5.89 -12.17 -21.16
N TRP A 209 -5.53 -11.22 -20.30
CA TRP A 209 -5.34 -9.84 -20.67
C TRP A 209 -4.28 -9.20 -19.75
N GLU A 210 -3.52 -8.28 -20.30
CA GLU A 210 -2.53 -7.45 -19.61
C GLU A 210 -2.68 -6.00 -20.03
N SER A 211 -2.56 -5.08 -19.09
CA SER A 211 -2.57 -3.63 -19.35
C SER A 211 -1.26 -3.19 -20.02
N ASP A 212 -1.38 -2.36 -21.06
CA ASP A 212 -0.24 -1.68 -21.66
C ASP A 212 0.38 -0.64 -20.70
N ASP A 213 -0.44 -0.11 -19.77
CA ASP A 213 -0.03 0.88 -18.81
C ASP A 213 0.66 0.23 -17.61
N LYS A 214 1.90 0.64 -17.34
CA LYS A 214 2.60 0.33 -16.09
C LYS A 214 2.44 1.46 -15.09
N VAL A 215 2.08 1.11 -13.89
CA VAL A 215 1.98 2.03 -12.75
C VAL A 215 3.12 1.80 -11.76
N GLY A 216 3.60 2.91 -11.17
CA GLY A 216 4.67 2.83 -10.19
C GLY A 216 4.12 2.67 -8.77
N ALA A 217 4.52 1.61 -8.08
CA ALA A 217 4.25 1.45 -6.65
C ALA A 217 5.26 2.24 -5.81
N GLY A 218 4.80 2.76 -4.67
CA GLY A 218 5.61 3.53 -3.74
C GLY A 218 5.18 3.29 -2.29
N LEU A 219 5.99 3.79 -1.36
CA LEU A 219 5.63 3.83 0.06
C LEU A 219 4.60 4.94 0.26
N VAL A 220 3.47 4.61 0.86
CA VAL A 220 2.32 5.53 0.99
C VAL A 220 2.23 6.08 2.40
N VAL A 221 2.04 7.38 2.52
CA VAL A 221 1.85 8.11 3.78
C VAL A 221 0.51 8.86 3.77
N ASP A 222 -0.01 9.20 4.94
CA ASP A 222 -1.13 10.13 5.07
C ASP A 222 -0.72 11.52 4.53
N LYS A 223 -1.63 12.20 3.85
CA LYS A 223 -1.37 13.51 3.23
C LYS A 223 -0.93 14.55 4.26
N GLY A 224 -0.05 15.47 3.82
CA GLY A 224 0.50 16.51 4.66
C GLY A 224 1.76 16.09 5.44
N ASN A 225 2.41 14.99 5.04
CA ASN A 225 3.70 14.53 5.60
C ASN A 225 4.85 14.73 4.60
N ASP A 226 4.86 15.88 3.90
CA ASP A 226 5.74 16.18 2.76
C ASP A 226 7.24 16.03 3.11
N GLU A 227 7.66 16.44 4.31
CA GLU A 227 9.05 16.36 4.72
C GLU A 227 9.51 14.90 4.89
N ALA A 228 8.70 14.06 5.55
CA ALA A 228 8.97 12.64 5.68
C ALA A 228 8.97 11.96 4.31
N LEU A 229 7.99 12.28 3.47
CA LEU A 229 7.85 11.74 2.13
C LEU A 229 9.05 12.10 1.24
N SER A 230 9.55 13.34 1.34
CA SER A 230 10.73 13.80 0.62
C SER A 230 11.97 12.99 1.01
N LYS A 231 12.20 12.74 2.32
CA LYS A 231 13.33 11.91 2.79
C LYS A 231 13.21 10.46 2.34
N ILE A 232 12.01 9.88 2.40
CA ILE A 232 11.73 8.53 1.91
C ILE A 232 12.01 8.45 0.40
N SER A 233 11.51 9.39 -0.38
CA SER A 233 11.71 9.47 -1.83
C SER A 233 13.18 9.60 -2.19
N LYS A 234 13.93 10.44 -1.47
CA LYS A 234 15.37 10.59 -1.65
C LYS A 234 16.10 9.26 -1.40
N ALA A 235 15.76 8.56 -0.31
CA ALA A 235 16.32 7.24 -0.01
C ALA A 235 16.05 6.22 -1.13
N ILE A 236 14.84 6.20 -1.71
CA ILE A 236 14.50 5.33 -2.85
C ILE A 236 15.34 5.66 -4.08
N VAL A 237 15.54 6.94 -4.40
CA VAL A 237 16.39 7.37 -5.52
C VAL A 237 17.84 6.94 -5.29
N GLU A 238 18.38 7.13 -4.08
CA GLU A 238 19.73 6.68 -3.72
C GLU A 238 19.87 5.16 -3.88
N LEU A 239 18.94 4.37 -3.33
CA LEU A 239 18.94 2.90 -3.46
C LEU A 239 18.86 2.43 -4.91
N ARG A 240 18.13 3.16 -5.77
CA ARG A 240 18.09 2.89 -7.21
C ARG A 240 19.46 3.16 -7.85
N ASN A 241 20.06 4.31 -7.57
CA ASN A 241 21.36 4.70 -8.14
C ASN A 241 22.50 3.79 -7.68
N GLU A 242 22.42 3.24 -6.47
CA GLU A 242 23.34 2.25 -5.91
C GLU A 242 23.12 0.84 -6.47
N GLY A 243 22.09 0.63 -7.29
CA GLY A 243 21.72 -0.68 -7.84
C GLY A 243 21.04 -1.62 -6.86
N LYS A 244 20.71 -1.16 -5.65
CA LYS A 244 20.05 -1.98 -4.61
C LYS A 244 18.65 -2.42 -5.03
N LEU A 245 17.86 -1.51 -5.63
CA LEU A 245 16.51 -1.84 -6.12
C LEU A 245 16.57 -2.85 -7.27
N LYS A 246 17.55 -2.72 -8.18
CA LYS A 246 17.79 -3.70 -9.25
C LYS A 246 18.11 -5.07 -8.66
N ALA A 247 19.05 -5.15 -7.71
CA ALA A 247 19.42 -6.42 -7.09
C ALA A 247 18.23 -7.11 -6.39
N LEU A 248 17.39 -6.35 -5.70
CA LEU A 248 16.15 -6.86 -5.12
C LEU A 248 15.16 -7.31 -6.21
N GLY A 249 15.01 -6.55 -7.30
CA GLY A 249 14.19 -6.94 -8.45
C GLY A 249 14.64 -8.26 -9.05
N GLU A 250 15.94 -8.44 -9.26
CA GLU A 250 16.53 -9.70 -9.74
C GLU A 250 16.29 -10.86 -8.77
N GLN A 251 16.42 -10.61 -7.45
CA GLN A 251 16.18 -11.62 -6.42
C GLN A 251 14.72 -12.13 -6.41
N PHE A 252 13.74 -11.23 -6.44
CA PHE A 252 12.33 -11.59 -6.27
C PHE A 252 11.60 -11.90 -7.57
N PHE A 253 12.00 -11.27 -8.69
CA PHE A 253 11.31 -11.37 -9.97
C PHE A 253 12.18 -11.92 -11.11
N GLY A 254 13.49 -12.10 -10.88
CA GLY A 254 14.45 -12.51 -11.91
C GLY A 254 14.76 -11.40 -12.94
N ARG A 255 14.38 -10.17 -12.66
CA ARG A 255 14.61 -8.99 -13.53
C ARG A 255 14.58 -7.69 -12.74
N ASP A 256 15.17 -6.64 -13.31
CA ASP A 256 14.99 -5.29 -12.78
C ASP A 256 13.56 -4.80 -13.04
N VAL A 257 12.87 -4.41 -11.98
CA VAL A 257 11.52 -3.84 -11.98
C VAL A 257 11.50 -2.40 -11.47
N SER A 258 12.67 -1.86 -11.11
CA SER A 258 12.81 -0.53 -10.49
C SER A 258 12.75 0.62 -11.49
N VAL A 259 12.77 0.32 -12.77
CA VAL A 259 12.65 1.25 -13.91
C VAL A 259 11.43 0.90 -14.76
N LYS A 260 10.85 1.92 -15.42
CA LYS A 260 9.66 1.76 -16.27
C LYS A 260 10.00 1.14 -17.62
#